data_10da93e92aaddd5b92e041d5627ff764
#
_entry.id   10da93e92aaddd5b92e041d5627ff764
#
_cell.length_a   1.000
_cell.length_b   1.000
_cell.length_c   1.000
_cell.angle_alpha   90.00
_cell.angle_beta   90.00
_cell.angle_gamma   90.00
#
_symmetry.space_group_name_H-M   'P 1'
#
loop_
_entity.id
_entity.type
_entity.pdbx_description
1 polymer ?
#
loop_
_entity_poly.entity_id
_entity_poly.type
_entity_poly.pdbx_seq_one_letter_code
_entity_poly.pdbx_strand_id
1 'polypeptide(L)'
;CYKDENGTYDSLVWLKKAVENTRYHDVEIHITEWNSSPNCRDLVHDTAFMAPFIVQNYIKTIGLADSIGFWTFTDIFEEESLGQSVFHGGFGMLNIQGLKKPSYHGFWFLSRLGNELLERTDSYVITRKENRIQVLMWNYCHYNDVYANGDPTCISQLDRYSAFAEKGDELIQIHFDKPEEKFRMIQYTFDRAHGSVFDSWLENGAPEPPDEEELQILRTKSELESHISYLDGADDICIRLKPHGVTLLEFTPIK
;
A
#
# COMPACT_ATOMS: atom_id res chain seq x y z
N CYS A 1 8.30 -11.24 10.26
CA CYS A 1 9.74 -11.37 10.15
C CYS A 1 10.25 -10.76 8.84
N TYR A 2 11.25 -9.91 8.89
CA TYR A 2 11.75 -9.14 7.74
C TYR A 2 12.20 -9.99 6.54
N LYS A 3 12.69 -11.21 6.78
CA LYS A 3 13.20 -12.09 5.71
C LYS A 3 12.14 -12.69 4.82
N ASP A 4 10.92 -12.78 5.31
CA ASP A 4 9.88 -13.55 4.66
C ASP A 4 8.85 -12.61 4.04
N GLU A 5 8.93 -12.45 2.74
CA GLU A 5 7.97 -11.67 1.97
C GLU A 5 6.52 -12.13 2.16
N ASN A 6 6.33 -13.42 2.44
CA ASN A 6 5.02 -14.03 2.62
C ASN A 6 4.68 -14.33 4.09
N GLY A 7 5.46 -13.82 5.05
CA GLY A 7 5.38 -14.22 6.46
C GLY A 7 3.99 -14.14 7.07
N THR A 8 3.19 -13.12 6.74
CA THR A 8 1.80 -13.02 7.20
C THR A 8 0.92 -14.11 6.59
N TYR A 9 1.02 -14.31 5.29
CA TYR A 9 0.28 -15.34 4.56
C TYR A 9 0.61 -16.75 5.07
N ASP A 10 1.89 -17.09 5.15
CA ASP A 10 2.36 -18.43 5.59
C ASP A 10 1.97 -18.72 7.02
N SER A 11 2.03 -17.73 7.91
CA SER A 11 1.57 -17.83 9.29
C SER A 11 0.08 -18.14 9.39
N LEU A 12 -0.76 -17.49 8.58
CA LEU A 12 -2.20 -17.73 8.54
C LEU A 12 -2.53 -19.09 7.93
N VAL A 13 -1.83 -19.50 6.87
CA VAL A 13 -1.97 -20.84 6.28
C VAL A 13 -1.60 -21.92 7.30
N TRP A 14 -0.50 -21.71 8.03
CA TRP A 14 -0.10 -22.62 9.10
C TRP A 14 -1.17 -22.70 10.20
N LEU A 15 -1.68 -21.55 10.65
CA LEU A 15 -2.71 -21.48 11.70
C LEU A 15 -4.00 -22.21 11.27
N LYS A 16 -4.50 -21.94 10.06
CA LYS A 16 -5.68 -22.64 9.49
C LYS A 16 -5.48 -24.16 9.52
N LYS A 17 -4.33 -24.64 9.05
CA LYS A 17 -3.99 -26.09 9.09
C LYS A 17 -3.92 -26.63 10.51
N ALA A 18 -3.36 -25.87 11.46
CA ALA A 18 -3.23 -26.30 12.85
C ALA A 18 -4.59 -26.50 13.54
N VAL A 19 -5.61 -25.72 13.20
CA VAL A 19 -6.93 -25.82 13.80
C VAL A 19 -7.90 -26.74 13.02
N GLU A 20 -7.60 -27.05 11.76
CA GLU A 20 -8.48 -27.77 10.81
C GLU A 20 -9.05 -29.09 11.35
N ASN A 21 -8.23 -29.91 12.02
CA ASN A 21 -8.61 -31.21 12.57
C ASN A 21 -8.87 -31.18 14.08
N THR A 22 -9.21 -30.02 14.62
CA THR A 22 -9.51 -29.82 16.04
C THR A 22 -10.98 -29.40 16.22
N ARG A 23 -11.42 -29.32 17.48
CA ARG A 23 -12.74 -28.73 17.81
C ARG A 23 -12.85 -27.23 17.48
N TYR A 24 -11.78 -26.60 17.03
CA TYR A 24 -11.67 -25.17 16.71
C TYR A 24 -11.61 -24.92 15.19
N HIS A 25 -11.99 -25.88 14.34
CA HIS A 25 -11.89 -25.76 12.87
C HIS A 25 -12.75 -24.64 12.27
N ASP A 26 -13.82 -24.22 12.97
CA ASP A 26 -14.75 -23.17 12.52
C ASP A 26 -14.58 -21.83 13.28
N VAL A 27 -13.49 -21.67 14.06
CA VAL A 27 -13.29 -20.40 14.77
C VAL A 27 -12.87 -19.30 13.82
N GLU A 28 -13.31 -18.07 14.12
CA GLU A 28 -12.83 -16.86 13.47
C GLU A 28 -11.36 -16.60 13.85
N ILE A 29 -10.59 -16.10 12.88
CA ILE A 29 -9.18 -15.72 13.06
C ILE A 29 -9.06 -14.21 12.92
N HIS A 30 -8.68 -13.54 14.00
CA HIS A 30 -8.50 -12.11 14.05
C HIS A 30 -7.05 -11.76 14.40
N ILE A 31 -6.36 -11.03 13.51
CA ILE A 31 -5.09 -10.38 13.82
C ILE A 31 -5.44 -9.01 14.38
N THR A 32 -5.17 -8.80 15.67
CA THR A 32 -5.59 -7.59 16.38
C THR A 32 -4.62 -6.42 16.18
N GLU A 33 -3.34 -6.73 15.93
CA GLU A 33 -2.29 -5.74 15.68
C GLU A 33 -1.36 -6.26 14.60
N TRP A 34 -1.13 -5.45 13.56
CA TRP A 34 -0.30 -5.81 12.43
C TRP A 34 0.36 -4.59 11.80
N ASN A 35 1.63 -4.71 11.46
CA ASN A 35 2.40 -3.73 10.68
C ASN A 35 3.53 -4.46 9.93
N SER A 36 4.38 -3.74 9.18
CA SER A 36 5.53 -4.31 8.47
C SER A 36 6.64 -4.74 9.42
N SER A 37 6.71 -4.17 10.60
CA SER A 37 7.62 -4.54 11.68
C SER A 37 7.04 -4.20 13.05
N PRO A 38 7.54 -4.80 14.15
CA PRO A 38 7.14 -4.44 15.52
C PRO A 38 7.91 -3.25 16.08
N ASN A 39 8.76 -2.60 15.31
CA ASN A 39 9.64 -1.53 15.78
C ASN A 39 8.99 -0.16 15.56
N CYS A 40 8.67 0.56 16.64
CA CYS A 40 8.01 1.86 16.59
C CYS A 40 8.86 3.01 16.02
N ARG A 41 10.11 2.77 15.68
CA ARG A 41 11.05 3.72 15.03
C ARG A 41 11.64 3.16 13.76
N ASP A 42 10.91 2.28 13.10
CA ASP A 42 11.33 1.72 11.84
C ASP A 42 11.11 2.75 10.72
N LEU A 43 12.20 3.34 10.24
CA LEU A 43 12.17 4.43 9.26
C LEU A 43 11.44 4.07 7.95
N VAL A 44 11.31 2.78 7.63
CA VAL A 44 10.59 2.32 6.42
C VAL A 44 9.08 2.54 6.50
N HIS A 45 8.51 2.72 7.71
CA HIS A 45 7.07 3.00 7.89
C HIS A 45 6.61 4.29 7.22
N ASP A 46 7.50 5.23 6.92
CA ASP A 46 7.13 6.48 6.25
C ASP A 46 7.35 6.42 4.74
N THR A 47 8.00 5.36 4.23
CA THR A 47 8.36 5.24 2.80
C THR A 47 7.19 4.76 1.95
N ALA A 48 7.26 5.01 0.64
CA ALA A 48 6.26 4.56 -0.34
C ALA A 48 6.02 3.04 -0.30
N PHE A 49 6.96 2.24 0.21
CA PHE A 49 6.85 0.81 0.44
C PHE A 49 5.56 0.39 1.15
N MET A 50 5.08 1.18 2.11
CA MET A 50 3.95 0.80 2.96
C MET A 50 2.64 0.65 2.18
N ALA A 51 2.43 1.39 1.08
CA ALA A 51 1.19 1.27 0.32
C ALA A 51 1.07 -0.09 -0.38
N PRO A 52 2.01 -0.53 -1.25
CA PRO A 52 1.95 -1.87 -1.87
C PRO A 52 2.13 -3.00 -0.85
N PHE A 53 2.86 -2.80 0.26
CA PHE A 53 2.97 -3.78 1.35
C PHE A 53 1.58 -4.11 1.93
N ILE A 54 0.79 -3.08 2.27
CA ILE A 54 -0.56 -3.25 2.79
C ILE A 54 -1.45 -3.92 1.75
N VAL A 55 -1.48 -3.39 0.52
CA VAL A 55 -2.31 -3.94 -0.56
C VAL A 55 -2.00 -5.42 -0.79
N GLN A 56 -0.73 -5.79 -0.98
CA GLN A 56 -0.32 -7.16 -1.24
C GLN A 56 -0.73 -8.11 -0.11
N ASN A 57 -0.43 -7.75 1.15
CA ASN A 57 -0.72 -8.64 2.27
C ASN A 57 -2.22 -8.83 2.49
N TYR A 58 -3.02 -7.75 2.42
CA TYR A 58 -4.48 -7.88 2.56
C TYR A 58 -5.09 -8.71 1.43
N ILE A 59 -4.67 -8.50 0.17
CA ILE A 59 -5.16 -9.28 -0.97
C ILE A 59 -4.76 -10.75 -0.87
N LYS A 60 -3.50 -11.05 -0.50
CA LYS A 60 -3.03 -12.45 -0.34
C LYS A 60 -3.76 -13.20 0.78
N THR A 61 -4.17 -12.52 1.82
CA THR A 61 -4.79 -13.13 3.01
C THR A 61 -6.32 -13.22 2.96
N ILE A 62 -6.95 -12.77 1.89
CA ILE A 62 -8.41 -12.93 1.70
C ILE A 62 -8.82 -14.40 1.88
N GLY A 63 -9.73 -14.66 2.82
CA GLY A 63 -10.24 -15.99 3.18
C GLY A 63 -9.37 -16.76 4.18
N LEU A 64 -8.24 -16.20 4.63
CA LEU A 64 -7.40 -16.81 5.67
C LEU A 64 -7.64 -16.22 7.06
N ALA A 65 -7.97 -14.95 7.15
CA ALA A 65 -8.35 -14.28 8.38
C ALA A 65 -9.71 -13.57 8.21
N ASP A 66 -10.47 -13.45 9.29
CA ASP A 66 -11.74 -12.73 9.33
C ASP A 66 -11.53 -11.23 9.53
N SER A 67 -10.44 -10.84 10.19
CA SER A 67 -9.98 -9.45 10.25
C SER A 67 -8.47 -9.33 10.48
N ILE A 68 -7.92 -8.21 10.00
CA ILE A 68 -6.54 -7.80 10.28
C ILE A 68 -6.59 -6.34 10.70
N GLY A 69 -6.25 -6.06 11.96
CA GLY A 69 -6.13 -4.70 12.51
C GLY A 69 -4.74 -4.13 12.26
N PHE A 70 -4.69 -2.94 11.68
CA PHE A 70 -3.42 -2.23 11.46
C PHE A 70 -3.03 -1.44 12.72
N TRP A 71 -1.80 -1.57 13.15
CA TRP A 71 -1.21 -0.77 14.22
C TRP A 71 -0.28 0.29 13.64
N THR A 72 -0.69 1.61 13.52
CA THR A 72 -1.89 2.13 14.14
C THR A 72 -2.46 3.32 13.34
N PHE A 73 -3.44 4.05 13.86
CA PHE A 73 -4.10 5.13 13.12
C PHE A 73 -3.23 6.38 12.99
N THR A 74 -2.58 6.84 14.07
CA THR A 74 -1.74 8.05 14.07
C THR A 74 -0.45 7.87 14.84
N ASP A 75 0.59 8.63 14.47
CA ASP A 75 1.86 8.73 15.21
C ASP A 75 1.72 9.49 16.54
N ILE A 76 0.53 10.01 16.87
CA ILE A 76 0.25 10.59 18.20
C ILE A 76 0.15 9.49 19.26
N PHE A 77 -0.31 8.30 18.85
CA PHE A 77 -0.43 7.14 19.72
C PHE A 77 0.87 6.32 19.69
N GLU A 78 1.82 6.72 20.50
CA GLU A 78 3.17 6.15 20.54
C GLU A 78 3.41 5.39 21.85
N GLU A 79 4.13 4.27 21.75
CA GLU A 79 4.56 3.48 22.92
C GLU A 79 5.83 4.03 23.57
N GLU A 80 6.58 4.84 22.81
CA GLU A 80 7.76 5.58 23.27
C GLU A 80 7.48 7.08 23.31
N SER A 81 8.47 7.89 23.70
CA SER A 81 8.38 9.34 23.63
C SER A 81 8.12 9.83 22.20
N LEU A 82 7.54 11.01 22.05
CA LEU A 82 7.31 11.65 20.75
C LEU A 82 8.58 11.64 19.90
N GLY A 83 8.44 11.28 18.62
CA GLY A 83 9.51 11.33 17.65
C GLY A 83 10.05 12.75 17.49
N GLN A 84 11.35 12.89 17.23
CA GLN A 84 12.03 14.20 17.09
C GLN A 84 11.96 14.75 15.68
N SER A 85 11.46 13.98 14.70
CA SER A 85 11.36 14.35 13.30
C SER A 85 9.91 14.23 12.83
N VAL A 86 9.56 15.01 11.80
CA VAL A 86 8.25 14.89 11.10
C VAL A 86 8.01 13.46 10.61
N PHE A 87 9.06 12.80 10.14
CA PHE A 87 9.04 11.40 9.70
C PHE A 87 10.05 10.58 10.50
N HIS A 88 9.60 10.04 11.60
CA HIS A 88 10.44 9.31 12.57
C HIS A 88 10.20 7.80 12.58
N GLY A 89 9.50 7.27 11.55
CA GLY A 89 9.22 5.85 11.45
C GLY A 89 8.13 5.34 12.38
N GLY A 90 7.22 6.22 12.84
CA GLY A 90 6.07 5.85 13.65
C GLY A 90 5.11 4.89 12.93
N PHE A 91 4.27 4.19 13.68
CA PHE A 91 3.33 3.19 13.14
C PHE A 91 2.11 3.79 12.43
N GLY A 92 1.84 5.07 12.62
CA GLY A 92 0.60 5.72 12.20
C GLY A 92 0.37 5.74 10.69
N MET A 93 -0.90 5.73 10.29
CA MET A 93 -1.31 6.09 8.94
C MET A 93 -1.25 7.61 8.71
N LEU A 94 -1.38 8.39 9.79
CA LEU A 94 -1.18 9.83 9.81
C LEU A 94 0.00 10.15 10.74
N ASN A 95 0.87 11.05 10.32
CA ASN A 95 1.91 11.54 11.22
C ASN A 95 1.35 12.53 12.26
N ILE A 96 2.20 13.05 13.15
CA ILE A 96 1.80 13.99 14.22
C ILE A 96 1.17 15.28 13.65
N GLN A 97 1.59 15.74 12.47
CA GLN A 97 1.05 16.92 11.78
C GLN A 97 -0.22 16.62 10.97
N GLY A 98 -0.74 15.39 11.03
CA GLY A 98 -1.92 14.95 10.29
C GLY A 98 -1.68 14.74 8.79
N LEU A 99 -0.41 14.59 8.36
CA LEU A 99 -0.06 14.27 6.98
C LEU A 99 -0.36 12.79 6.71
N LYS A 100 -0.96 12.50 5.54
CA LYS A 100 -1.25 11.14 5.10
C LYS A 100 0.04 10.42 4.74
N LYS A 101 0.37 9.36 5.47
CA LYS A 101 1.51 8.49 5.16
C LYS A 101 1.12 7.46 4.09
N PRO A 102 2.08 6.80 3.43
CA PRO A 102 1.79 5.79 2.41
C PRO A 102 0.86 4.65 2.87
N SER A 103 0.90 4.28 4.15
CA SER A 103 -0.03 3.31 4.74
C SER A 103 -1.51 3.74 4.66
N TYR A 104 -1.81 5.05 4.79
CA TYR A 104 -3.15 5.58 4.58
C TYR A 104 -3.65 5.27 3.15
N HIS A 105 -2.80 5.46 2.16
CA HIS A 105 -3.16 5.21 0.76
C HIS A 105 -3.35 3.73 0.48
N GLY A 106 -2.56 2.84 1.08
CA GLY A 106 -2.79 1.40 0.99
C GLY A 106 -4.22 1.01 1.39
N PHE A 107 -4.70 1.51 2.53
CA PHE A 107 -6.08 1.29 2.98
C PHE A 107 -7.11 2.01 2.13
N TRP A 108 -6.80 3.21 1.65
CA TRP A 108 -7.70 3.93 0.74
C TRP A 108 -7.95 3.11 -0.53
N PHE A 109 -6.91 2.55 -1.16
CA PHE A 109 -7.04 1.68 -2.32
C PHE A 109 -7.90 0.44 -2.03
N LEU A 110 -7.65 -0.24 -0.93
CA LEU A 110 -8.46 -1.41 -0.53
C LEU A 110 -9.93 -1.05 -0.31
N SER A 111 -10.23 0.13 0.24
CA SER A 111 -11.59 0.60 0.48
C SER A 111 -12.40 0.86 -0.79
N ARG A 112 -11.72 0.99 -1.94
CA ARG A 112 -12.35 1.23 -3.25
C ARG A 112 -12.78 -0.05 -3.96
N LEU A 113 -12.27 -1.19 -3.53
CA LEU A 113 -12.57 -2.48 -4.15
C LEU A 113 -14.03 -2.88 -3.97
N GLY A 114 -14.54 -3.62 -4.96
CA GLY A 114 -15.87 -4.22 -4.90
C GLY A 114 -15.87 -5.49 -4.06
N ASN A 115 -17.08 -5.95 -3.74
CA ASN A 115 -17.31 -7.16 -2.95
C ASN A 115 -17.35 -8.45 -3.77
N GLU A 116 -17.34 -8.35 -5.10
CA GLU A 116 -17.24 -9.51 -6.00
C GLU A 116 -15.81 -9.60 -6.53
N LEU A 117 -15.09 -10.63 -6.12
CA LEU A 117 -13.74 -10.92 -6.62
C LEU A 117 -13.85 -11.62 -7.99
N LEU A 118 -13.31 -11.01 -9.03
CA LEU A 118 -13.29 -11.57 -10.39
C LEU A 118 -11.98 -12.31 -10.67
N GLU A 119 -10.85 -11.70 -10.33
CA GLU A 119 -9.52 -12.27 -10.54
C GLU A 119 -8.53 -11.75 -9.50
N ARG A 120 -7.52 -12.55 -9.18
CA ARG A 120 -6.45 -12.21 -8.24
C ARG A 120 -5.14 -12.88 -8.65
N THR A 121 -4.06 -12.08 -8.65
CA THR A 121 -2.68 -12.55 -8.86
C THR A 121 -1.75 -11.99 -7.78
N ASP A 122 -0.44 -12.13 -7.95
CA ASP A 122 0.56 -11.55 -7.03
C ASP A 122 0.80 -10.05 -7.25
N SER A 123 0.29 -9.44 -8.33
CA SER A 123 0.52 -8.04 -8.67
C SER A 123 -0.74 -7.24 -9.02
N TYR A 124 -1.88 -7.90 -9.12
CA TYR A 124 -3.16 -7.22 -9.30
C TYR A 124 -4.36 -7.99 -8.76
N VAL A 125 -5.46 -7.27 -8.56
CA VAL A 125 -6.78 -7.81 -8.26
C VAL A 125 -7.85 -7.08 -9.07
N ILE A 126 -8.82 -7.84 -9.58
CA ILE A 126 -9.99 -7.31 -10.28
C ILE A 126 -11.23 -7.61 -9.44
N THR A 127 -11.99 -6.56 -9.16
CA THR A 127 -13.26 -6.69 -8.44
C THR A 127 -14.39 -6.00 -9.18
N ARG A 128 -15.62 -6.33 -8.77
CA ARG A 128 -16.84 -5.69 -9.26
C ARG A 128 -17.69 -5.17 -8.09
N LYS A 129 -18.21 -3.97 -8.29
CA LYS A 129 -19.24 -3.37 -7.43
C LYS A 129 -20.36 -2.84 -8.31
N GLU A 130 -21.51 -3.51 -8.30
CA GLU A 130 -22.62 -3.21 -9.22
C GLU A 130 -22.17 -3.33 -10.69
N ASN A 131 -22.26 -2.24 -11.46
CA ASN A 131 -21.82 -2.18 -12.85
C ASN A 131 -20.41 -1.61 -13.04
N ARG A 132 -19.65 -1.39 -11.97
CA ARG A 132 -18.30 -0.86 -12.01
C ARG A 132 -17.29 -1.97 -11.82
N ILE A 133 -16.19 -1.88 -12.57
CA ILE A 133 -15.04 -2.78 -12.43
C ILE A 133 -13.89 -1.97 -11.83
N GLN A 134 -13.21 -2.55 -10.84
CA GLN A 134 -12.01 -2.02 -10.23
C GLN A 134 -10.85 -2.95 -10.57
N VAL A 135 -9.75 -2.37 -11.09
CA VAL A 135 -8.47 -3.07 -11.31
C VAL A 135 -7.43 -2.38 -10.44
N LEU A 136 -7.04 -3.03 -9.37
CA LEU A 136 -5.98 -2.54 -8.46
C LEU A 136 -4.70 -3.32 -8.77
N MET A 137 -3.62 -2.59 -9.04
CA MET A 137 -2.31 -3.13 -9.42
C MET A 137 -1.24 -2.54 -8.51
N TRP A 138 -0.19 -3.33 -8.21
CA TRP A 138 0.91 -2.88 -7.37
C TRP A 138 2.23 -3.49 -7.78
N ASN A 139 3.32 -2.74 -7.60
CA ASN A 139 4.69 -3.17 -7.79
C ASN A 139 5.41 -3.19 -6.42
N TYR A 140 5.26 -4.31 -5.71
CA TYR A 140 5.84 -4.49 -4.39
C TYR A 140 7.33 -4.83 -4.48
N CYS A 141 8.16 -4.11 -3.73
CA CYS A 141 9.59 -4.39 -3.59
C CYS A 141 9.87 -4.78 -2.14
N HIS A 142 10.32 -5.99 -1.92
CA HIS A 142 10.67 -6.48 -0.58
C HIS A 142 12.00 -5.91 -0.09
N TYR A 143 12.31 -6.11 1.17
CA TYR A 143 13.59 -5.74 1.75
C TYR A 143 14.75 -6.48 1.09
N ASN A 144 15.91 -5.81 1.00
CA ASN A 144 17.15 -6.48 0.63
C ASN A 144 17.67 -7.39 1.76
N ASP A 145 18.66 -8.22 1.45
CA ASP A 145 19.19 -9.19 2.41
C ASP A 145 19.79 -8.54 3.67
N VAL A 146 20.36 -7.35 3.57
CA VAL A 146 20.99 -6.65 4.70
C VAL A 146 19.92 -6.24 5.70
N TYR A 147 18.92 -5.49 5.24
CA TYR A 147 17.83 -5.02 6.08
C TYR A 147 16.95 -6.18 6.59
N ALA A 148 16.64 -7.15 5.72
CA ALA A 148 15.90 -8.35 6.09
C ALA A 148 16.58 -9.19 7.16
N ASN A 149 17.92 -9.14 7.28
CA ASN A 149 18.69 -9.79 8.35
C ASN A 149 18.71 -8.99 9.66
N GLY A 150 18.04 -7.82 9.72
CA GLY A 150 17.95 -6.98 10.91
C GLY A 150 19.12 -6.01 11.06
N ASP A 151 19.85 -5.71 9.99
CA ASP A 151 20.89 -4.70 9.98
C ASP A 151 20.35 -3.39 9.40
N PRO A 152 19.99 -2.40 10.25
CA PRO A 152 19.45 -1.12 9.79
C PRO A 152 20.54 -0.13 9.35
N THR A 153 21.83 -0.51 9.37
CA THR A 153 22.92 0.42 9.05
C THR A 153 22.98 0.83 7.58
N CYS A 154 22.24 0.10 6.71
CA CYS A 154 22.11 0.46 5.29
C CYS A 154 21.20 1.67 5.05
N ILE A 155 20.43 2.14 6.05
CA ILE A 155 19.53 3.29 5.92
C ILE A 155 19.91 4.42 6.87
N SER A 156 19.43 5.62 6.54
CA SER A 156 19.55 6.81 7.37
C SER A 156 18.24 7.59 7.40
N GLN A 157 18.18 8.68 8.15
CA GLN A 157 16.99 9.55 8.22
C GLN A 157 16.53 10.05 6.83
N LEU A 158 17.46 10.29 5.91
CA LEU A 158 17.19 10.82 4.57
C LEU A 158 17.24 9.74 3.47
N ASP A 159 18.09 8.73 3.62
CA ASP A 159 18.15 7.59 2.70
C ASP A 159 17.54 6.35 3.35
N ARG A 160 16.32 6.01 2.95
CA ARG A 160 15.57 4.87 3.49
C ARG A 160 15.33 3.79 2.44
N TYR A 161 15.46 4.15 1.15
CA TYR A 161 15.18 3.20 0.07
C TYR A 161 16.31 2.18 -0.13
N SER A 162 17.48 2.42 0.45
CA SER A 162 18.55 1.41 0.54
C SER A 162 18.19 0.18 1.39
N ALA A 163 17.02 0.18 2.07
CA ALA A 163 16.45 -1.00 2.72
C ALA A 163 15.88 -2.04 1.76
N PHE A 164 15.58 -1.68 0.51
CA PHE A 164 14.80 -2.51 -0.40
C PHE A 164 15.67 -3.15 -1.49
N ALA A 165 15.20 -4.29 -2.00
CA ALA A 165 15.79 -4.92 -3.18
C ALA A 165 15.56 -4.05 -4.42
N GLU A 166 16.50 -4.06 -5.35
CA GLU A 166 16.31 -3.40 -6.64
C GLU A 166 15.21 -4.09 -7.43
N LYS A 167 14.28 -3.30 -7.94
CA LYS A 167 13.20 -3.76 -8.81
C LYS A 167 12.96 -2.72 -9.91
N GLY A 168 12.71 -3.19 -11.13
CA GLY A 168 12.37 -2.31 -12.25
C GLY A 168 10.88 -1.97 -12.31
N ASP A 169 10.53 -1.11 -13.27
CA ASP A 169 9.15 -0.84 -13.63
C ASP A 169 8.46 -2.10 -14.15
N GLU A 170 7.20 -2.30 -13.78
CA GLU A 170 6.34 -3.33 -14.36
C GLU A 170 5.39 -2.70 -15.37
N LEU A 171 5.16 -3.39 -16.49
CA LEU A 171 4.20 -2.98 -17.53
C LEU A 171 3.02 -3.95 -17.51
N ILE A 172 1.83 -3.43 -17.25
CA ILE A 172 0.59 -4.22 -17.25
C ILE A 172 -0.25 -3.75 -18.44
N GLN A 173 -0.63 -4.69 -19.28
CA GLN A 173 -1.56 -4.46 -20.40
C GLN A 173 -2.94 -4.99 -20.02
N ILE A 174 -3.95 -4.15 -20.20
CA ILE A 174 -5.36 -4.47 -19.94
C ILE A 174 -6.08 -4.38 -21.29
N HIS A 175 -6.74 -5.48 -21.64
CA HIS A 175 -7.56 -5.57 -22.85
C HIS A 175 -9.01 -5.85 -22.48
N PHE A 176 -9.95 -5.13 -23.07
CA PHE A 176 -11.38 -5.37 -22.94
C PHE A 176 -11.91 -6.03 -24.21
N ASP A 177 -12.55 -7.17 -24.08
CA ASP A 177 -13.25 -7.83 -25.20
C ASP A 177 -14.72 -7.40 -25.27
N LYS A 178 -14.95 -6.07 -25.39
CA LYS A 178 -16.29 -5.46 -25.40
C LYS A 178 -16.36 -4.26 -26.32
N PRO A 179 -16.11 -4.43 -27.64
CA PRO A 179 -15.95 -3.32 -28.58
C PRO A 179 -17.20 -2.40 -28.72
N GLU A 180 -18.39 -2.88 -28.36
CA GLU A 180 -19.65 -2.11 -28.42
C GLU A 180 -19.89 -1.26 -27.15
N GLU A 181 -19.11 -1.46 -26.08
CA GLU A 181 -19.27 -0.71 -24.82
C GLU A 181 -18.32 0.48 -24.76
N LYS A 182 -18.76 1.54 -24.08
CA LYS A 182 -17.92 2.70 -23.74
C LYS A 182 -17.77 2.81 -22.25
N PHE A 183 -16.59 3.24 -21.80
CA PHE A 183 -16.29 3.36 -20.38
C PHE A 183 -15.74 4.75 -20.04
N ARG A 184 -16.17 5.27 -18.88
CA ARG A 184 -15.42 6.29 -18.16
C ARG A 184 -14.46 5.57 -17.24
N MET A 185 -13.17 5.80 -17.39
CA MET A 185 -12.11 5.33 -16.51
C MET A 185 -11.63 6.45 -15.60
N ILE A 186 -11.48 6.15 -14.31
CA ILE A 186 -10.74 7.01 -13.38
C ILE A 186 -9.51 6.21 -12.96
N GLN A 187 -8.35 6.79 -13.18
CA GLN A 187 -7.07 6.27 -12.70
C GLN A 187 -6.64 7.04 -11.46
N TYR A 188 -6.23 6.31 -10.42
CA TYR A 188 -5.58 6.85 -9.23
C TYR A 188 -4.19 6.26 -9.14
N THR A 189 -3.18 7.10 -9.00
CA THR A 189 -1.78 6.69 -8.97
C THR A 189 -1.14 7.11 -7.65
N PHE A 190 -0.44 6.17 -7.05
CA PHE A 190 0.48 6.37 -5.94
C PHE A 190 1.84 5.82 -6.31
N ASP A 191 2.89 6.60 -6.16
CA ASP A 191 4.28 6.18 -6.21
C ASP A 191 5.14 7.19 -5.42
N ARG A 192 6.47 7.08 -5.48
CA ARG A 192 7.38 8.02 -4.81
C ARG A 192 7.22 9.48 -5.27
N ALA A 193 6.77 9.72 -6.51
CA ALA A 193 6.53 11.04 -7.05
C ALA A 193 5.10 11.55 -6.82
N HIS A 194 4.15 10.65 -6.50
CA HIS A 194 2.72 10.96 -6.40
C HIS A 194 2.15 10.37 -5.10
N GLY A 195 1.76 11.22 -4.16
CA GLY A 195 1.13 10.83 -2.89
C GLY A 195 2.10 10.39 -1.78
N SER A 196 3.39 10.17 -2.07
CA SER A 196 4.39 9.88 -1.03
C SER A 196 4.87 11.16 -0.36
N VAL A 197 4.30 11.44 0.80
CA VAL A 197 4.61 12.67 1.55
C VAL A 197 6.05 12.72 2.05
N PHE A 198 6.64 11.56 2.40
CA PHE A 198 8.05 11.48 2.79
C PHE A 198 8.98 11.87 1.63
N ASP A 199 8.75 11.34 0.43
CA ASP A 199 9.54 11.70 -0.75
C ASP A 199 9.39 13.19 -1.08
N SER A 200 8.18 13.74 -0.96
CA SER A 200 7.94 15.18 -1.14
C SER A 200 8.65 16.04 -0.09
N TRP A 201 8.73 15.58 1.16
CA TRP A 201 9.50 16.24 2.21
C TRP A 201 11.00 16.26 1.89
N LEU A 202 11.55 15.15 1.37
CA LEU A 202 12.93 15.08 0.91
C LEU A 202 13.21 16.06 -0.24
N GLU A 203 12.31 16.10 -1.24
CA GLU A 203 12.41 17.01 -2.39
C GLU A 203 12.40 18.49 -1.98
N ASN A 204 11.70 18.82 -0.89
CA ASN A 204 11.66 20.18 -0.33
C ASN A 204 12.83 20.49 0.62
N GLY A 205 13.85 19.63 0.68
CA GLY A 205 15.05 19.85 1.49
C GLY A 205 14.95 19.37 2.93
N ALA A 206 13.96 18.52 3.21
CA ALA A 206 13.75 17.87 4.51
C ALA A 206 13.68 18.87 5.70
N PRO A 207 12.79 19.89 5.66
CA PRO A 207 12.71 20.90 6.70
C PRO A 207 12.35 20.29 8.06
N GLU A 208 13.06 20.72 9.13
CA GLU A 208 12.88 20.15 10.47
C GLU A 208 13.06 21.23 11.56
N PRO A 209 11.99 21.72 12.21
CA PRO A 209 10.58 21.45 11.88
C PRO A 209 10.14 22.21 10.62
N PRO A 210 9.16 21.69 9.86
CA PRO A 210 8.55 22.43 8.76
C PRO A 210 7.69 23.58 9.31
N ASP A 211 7.63 24.68 8.57
CA ASP A 211 6.72 25.78 8.84
C ASP A 211 5.29 25.48 8.27
N GLU A 212 4.35 26.42 8.49
CA GLU A 212 2.95 26.19 8.07
C GLU A 212 2.79 26.19 6.53
N GLU A 213 3.61 26.92 5.79
CA GLU A 213 3.58 26.94 4.32
C GLU A 213 4.12 25.63 3.78
N GLU A 214 5.21 25.11 4.33
CA GLU A 214 5.78 23.80 4.02
C GLU A 214 4.80 22.67 4.35
N LEU A 215 4.14 22.72 5.50
CA LEU A 215 3.10 21.75 5.87
C LEU A 215 1.93 21.78 4.89
N GLN A 216 1.51 22.95 4.43
CA GLN A 216 0.43 23.06 3.42
C GLN A 216 0.84 22.45 2.08
N ILE A 217 2.09 22.64 1.65
CA ILE A 217 2.64 22.01 0.45
C ILE A 217 2.63 20.49 0.63
N LEU A 218 3.12 19.98 1.77
CA LEU A 218 3.16 18.56 2.06
C LEU A 218 1.75 17.94 2.11
N ARG A 219 0.76 18.62 2.68
CA ARG A 219 -0.65 18.17 2.65
C ARG A 219 -1.16 18.00 1.23
N THR A 220 -0.86 18.96 0.36
CA THR A 220 -1.27 18.90 -1.06
C THR A 220 -0.55 17.76 -1.79
N LYS A 221 0.74 17.59 -1.56
CA LYS A 221 1.56 16.53 -2.17
C LYS A 221 1.26 15.13 -1.64
N SER A 222 0.64 15.02 -0.46
CA SER A 222 0.18 13.75 0.08
C SER A 222 -1.12 13.25 -0.54
N GLU A 223 -1.76 13.98 -1.45
CA GLU A 223 -2.94 13.51 -2.17
C GLU A 223 -2.56 12.64 -3.37
N LEU A 224 -3.42 11.66 -3.69
CA LEU A 224 -3.22 10.81 -4.86
C LEU A 224 -3.37 11.62 -6.16
N GLU A 225 -2.53 11.34 -7.14
CA GLU A 225 -2.79 11.81 -8.49
C GLU A 225 -4.02 11.08 -9.07
N SER A 226 -4.89 11.81 -9.76
CA SER A 226 -6.06 11.22 -10.42
C SER A 226 -6.27 11.78 -11.83
N HIS A 227 -6.66 10.87 -12.75
CA HIS A 227 -6.93 11.21 -14.13
C HIS A 227 -8.24 10.56 -14.60
N ILE A 228 -9.02 11.28 -15.41
CA ILE A 228 -10.25 10.75 -16.02
C ILE A 228 -10.06 10.62 -17.53
N SER A 229 -10.41 9.45 -18.05
CA SER A 229 -10.40 9.14 -19.49
C SER A 229 -11.71 8.50 -19.92
N TYR A 230 -12.00 8.61 -21.22
CA TYR A 230 -13.11 7.93 -21.86
C TYR A 230 -12.54 6.98 -22.91
N LEU A 231 -12.98 5.73 -22.86
CA LEU A 231 -12.41 4.63 -23.63
C LEU A 231 -13.51 3.91 -24.39
N ASP A 232 -13.19 3.45 -25.60
CA ASP A 232 -13.96 2.43 -26.29
C ASP A 232 -13.53 1.05 -25.77
N GLY A 233 -14.46 0.09 -25.68
CA GLY A 233 -14.19 -1.23 -25.09
C GLY A 233 -13.29 -2.15 -25.92
N ALA A 234 -12.68 -1.62 -27.00
CA ALA A 234 -11.63 -2.26 -27.78
C ALA A 234 -10.25 -1.62 -27.56
N ASP A 235 -10.16 -0.57 -26.70
CA ASP A 235 -8.91 0.11 -26.45
C ASP A 235 -8.01 -0.73 -25.53
N ASP A 236 -6.72 -0.80 -25.89
CA ASP A 236 -5.69 -1.37 -25.02
C ASP A 236 -5.16 -0.30 -24.07
N ILE A 237 -5.08 -0.66 -22.79
CA ILE A 237 -4.54 0.22 -21.76
C ILE A 237 -3.21 -0.35 -21.30
N CYS A 238 -2.16 0.46 -21.34
CA CYS A 238 -0.84 0.10 -20.83
C CYS A 238 -0.52 0.94 -19.59
N ILE A 239 -0.35 0.27 -18.45
CA ILE A 239 0.01 0.91 -17.17
C ILE A 239 1.45 0.56 -16.84
N ARG A 240 2.25 1.59 -16.57
CA ARG A 240 3.59 1.46 -16.02
C ARG A 240 3.56 1.67 -14.52
N LEU A 241 3.88 0.62 -13.77
CA LEU A 241 4.01 0.65 -12.31
C LEU A 241 5.48 0.81 -11.94
N LYS A 242 5.83 1.92 -11.33
CA LYS A 242 7.16 2.13 -10.74
C LYS A 242 7.33 1.26 -9.48
N PRO A 243 8.57 0.97 -9.06
CA PRO A 243 8.84 0.36 -7.76
C PRO A 243 8.09 1.08 -6.63
N HIS A 244 7.51 0.33 -5.72
CA HIS A 244 6.63 0.81 -4.64
C HIS A 244 5.34 1.51 -5.12
N GLY A 245 5.00 1.40 -6.39
CA GLY A 245 3.80 2.02 -6.96
C GLY A 245 2.53 1.18 -6.74
N VAL A 246 1.40 1.88 -6.66
CA VAL A 246 0.04 1.32 -6.65
C VAL A 246 -0.82 2.13 -7.61
N THR A 247 -1.55 1.47 -8.47
CA THR A 247 -2.51 2.12 -9.38
C THR A 247 -3.86 1.43 -9.31
N LEU A 248 -4.92 2.22 -9.16
CA LEU A 248 -6.30 1.78 -9.25
C LEU A 248 -6.95 2.36 -10.51
N LEU A 249 -7.57 1.51 -11.29
CA LEU A 249 -8.46 1.89 -12.38
C LEU A 249 -9.90 1.54 -12.02
N GLU A 250 -10.79 2.52 -12.11
CA GLU A 250 -12.23 2.32 -11.92
C GLU A 250 -12.96 2.55 -13.25
N PHE A 251 -13.57 1.51 -13.78
CA PHE A 251 -14.33 1.54 -15.02
C PHE A 251 -15.82 1.62 -14.73
N THR A 252 -16.49 2.62 -15.32
CA THR A 252 -17.94 2.77 -15.27
C THR A 252 -18.46 2.75 -16.70
N PRO A 253 -19.34 1.79 -17.09
CA PRO A 253 -19.98 1.81 -18.39
C PRO A 253 -20.78 3.09 -18.59
N ILE A 254 -20.72 3.68 -19.78
CA ILE A 254 -21.50 4.83 -20.18
C ILE A 254 -22.44 4.43 -21.31
N LYS A 255 -23.63 5.01 -21.27
CA LYS A 255 -24.70 4.76 -22.28
C LYS A 255 -24.44 5.57 -23.54
#